data_05c6b9f8c81d840045e9092a6198a11e
#
_entry.id   05c6b9f8c81d840045e9092a6198a11e
#
_cell.length_a   1.000
_cell.length_b   1.000
_cell.length_c   1.000
_cell.angle_alpha   90.00
_cell.angle_beta   90.00
_cell.angle_gamma   90.00
#
_symmetry.space_group_name_H-M   'P 1'
#
loop_
_entity.id
_entity.type
_entity.pdbx_description
1 polymer ?
#
loop_
_entity_poly.entity_id
_entity_poly.type
_entity_poly.pdbx_seq_one_letter_code
_entity_poly.pdbx_strand_id
1 'polypeptide(L)'
;MMEEYYVSFIGIWALLTLIVIEAIISIGASRTQKRYVPGITNSDLGPESFVFRSDRAFKNSLENIIPFLGSALLSILLTMDPIRLSRLIIVYVLARYIYTAVYYSVATRKNPSLRSLFFIIGFTVTIIMLVDIGWYLFSXTGEFYX
;
A
#
# COMPACT_ATOMS: atom_id res chain seq x y z
N MET A 1 -3.58 13.10 -21.00
CA MET A 1 -3.75 12.18 -19.86
C MET A 1 -2.46 11.41 -19.53
N MET A 2 -1.94 10.66 -20.49
CA MET A 2 -0.74 9.84 -20.24
C MET A 2 0.45 10.67 -19.74
N GLU A 3 0.77 11.76 -20.43
CA GLU A 3 1.90 12.61 -20.05
C GLU A 3 1.72 13.29 -18.70
N GLU A 4 0.52 13.78 -18.44
CA GLU A 4 0.22 14.51 -17.20
C GLU A 4 0.32 13.60 -15.96
N TYR A 5 -0.14 12.35 -16.09
CA TYR A 5 -0.18 11.41 -14.97
C TYR A 5 0.94 10.38 -15.02
N TYR A 6 1.99 10.63 -15.83
CA TYR A 6 3.09 9.67 -16.01
C TYR A 6 3.73 9.26 -14.69
N VAL A 7 4.01 10.23 -13.82
CA VAL A 7 4.62 9.94 -12.51
C VAL A 7 3.67 9.11 -11.63
N SER A 8 2.37 9.43 -11.69
CA SER A 8 1.36 8.66 -10.96
C SER A 8 1.31 7.21 -11.44
N PHE A 9 1.37 6.99 -12.76
CA PHE A 9 1.38 5.63 -13.31
C PHE A 9 2.63 4.86 -12.89
N ILE A 10 3.81 5.52 -12.88
CA ILE A 10 5.05 4.88 -12.39
C ILE A 10 4.87 4.47 -10.92
N GLY A 11 4.31 5.36 -10.10
CA GLY A 11 4.08 5.04 -8.68
C GLY A 11 3.16 3.85 -8.50
N ILE A 12 2.05 3.81 -9.24
CA ILE A 12 1.11 2.69 -9.18
C ILE A 12 1.80 1.40 -9.63
N TRP A 13 2.55 1.46 -10.73
CA TRP A 13 3.32 0.31 -11.22
C TRP A 13 4.30 -0.19 -10.16
N ALA A 14 5.03 0.73 -9.51
CA ALA A 14 5.99 0.37 -8.48
C ALA A 14 5.32 -0.30 -7.28
N LEU A 15 4.13 0.17 -6.90
CA LEU A 15 3.37 -0.44 -5.81
C LEU A 15 2.91 -1.86 -6.18
N LEU A 16 2.36 -2.03 -7.38
CA LEU A 16 1.91 -3.35 -7.83
C LEU A 16 3.09 -4.33 -7.91
N THR A 17 4.25 -3.83 -8.35
CA THR A 17 5.49 -4.61 -8.39
C THR A 17 5.90 -5.04 -6.99
N LEU A 18 5.85 -4.13 -6.01
CA LEU A 18 6.17 -4.46 -4.61
C LEU A 18 5.28 -5.60 -4.10
N ILE A 19 3.98 -5.53 -4.36
CA ILE A 19 3.03 -6.54 -3.88
C ILE A 19 3.35 -7.91 -4.49
N VAL A 20 3.70 -7.95 -5.79
CA VAL A 20 4.08 -9.21 -6.44
C VAL A 20 5.37 -9.75 -5.83
N ILE A 21 6.35 -8.89 -5.57
CA ILE A 21 7.61 -9.28 -4.91
C ILE A 21 7.31 -9.85 -3.51
N GLU A 22 6.46 -9.16 -2.74
CA GLU A 22 6.06 -9.65 -1.41
C GLU A 22 5.39 -11.03 -1.50
N ALA A 23 4.53 -11.24 -2.51
CA ALA A 23 3.88 -12.54 -2.72
C ALA A 23 4.91 -13.64 -2.97
N ILE A 24 5.88 -13.37 -3.87
CA ILE A 24 6.92 -14.34 -4.20
C ILE A 24 7.75 -14.69 -2.96
N ILE A 25 8.16 -13.67 -2.20
CA ILE A 25 8.97 -13.86 -0.99
C ILE A 25 8.17 -14.64 0.07
N SER A 26 6.91 -14.29 0.27
CA SER A 26 6.04 -14.97 1.24
C SER A 26 5.84 -16.44 0.87
N ILE A 27 5.62 -16.73 -0.42
CA ILE A 27 5.46 -18.11 -0.91
C ILE A 27 6.76 -18.90 -0.67
N GLY A 28 7.89 -18.31 -1.02
CA GLY A 28 9.20 -18.97 -0.82
C GLY A 28 9.50 -19.24 0.64
N ALA A 29 9.27 -18.24 1.50
CA ALA A 29 9.50 -18.40 2.95
C ALA A 29 8.57 -19.45 3.55
N SER A 30 7.30 -19.45 3.13
CA SER A 30 6.29 -20.38 3.64
C SER A 30 6.71 -21.84 3.40
N ARG A 31 7.39 -22.12 2.31
CA ARG A 31 7.83 -23.48 1.96
C ARG A 31 8.92 -24.02 2.91
N THR A 32 9.55 -23.16 3.70
CA THR A 32 10.57 -23.59 4.66
C THR A 32 9.97 -24.11 5.98
N GLN A 33 8.66 -24.02 6.14
CA GLN A 33 7.99 -24.49 7.36
C GLN A 33 8.08 -26.01 7.49
N LYS A 34 8.22 -26.51 8.73
CA LYS A 34 8.29 -27.94 9.01
C LYS A 34 7.00 -28.67 8.63
N ARG A 35 5.85 -28.00 8.83
CA ARG A 35 4.54 -28.53 8.47
C ARG A 35 3.94 -27.64 7.39
N TYR A 36 4.49 -27.72 6.20
CA TYR A 36 4.08 -26.84 5.11
C TYR A 36 2.70 -27.22 4.57
N VAL A 37 1.80 -26.25 4.56
CA VAL A 37 0.51 -26.34 3.85
C VAL A 37 0.37 -25.05 3.02
N PRO A 38 0.14 -25.14 1.70
CA PRO A 38 0.05 -23.94 0.88
C PRO A 38 -0.99 -22.94 1.42
N GLY A 39 -0.57 -21.69 1.55
CA GLY A 39 -1.44 -20.62 2.00
C GLY A 39 -1.63 -20.51 3.51
N ILE A 40 -1.00 -21.39 4.29
CA ILE A 40 -1.16 -21.41 5.74
C ILE A 40 0.18 -21.15 6.42
N THR A 41 0.23 -20.15 7.30
CA THR A 41 1.35 -19.90 8.19
C THR A 41 1.09 -20.61 9.52
N ASN A 42 2.05 -21.40 9.98
CA ASN A 42 1.91 -22.16 11.22
C ASN A 42 1.62 -21.21 12.41
N SER A 43 0.63 -21.56 13.21
CA SER A 43 0.16 -20.73 14.32
C SER A 43 1.18 -20.52 15.44
N ASP A 44 2.20 -21.41 15.53
CA ASP A 44 3.26 -21.30 16.52
C ASP A 44 4.34 -20.28 16.14
N LEU A 45 4.31 -19.74 14.91
CA LEU A 45 5.29 -18.76 14.45
C LEU A 45 4.86 -17.34 14.85
N GLY A 46 5.83 -16.55 15.28
CA GLY A 46 5.60 -15.17 15.68
C GLY A 46 6.57 -14.22 14.97
N PRO A 47 6.62 -12.95 15.41
CA PRO A 47 7.41 -11.91 14.71
C PRO A 47 8.91 -12.21 14.57
N GLU A 48 9.47 -13.09 15.38
CA GLU A 48 10.88 -13.52 15.28
C GLU A 48 11.12 -14.38 14.04
N SER A 49 10.06 -14.97 13.47
CA SER A 49 10.16 -15.79 12.25
C SER A 49 9.99 -14.93 11.01
N PHE A 50 10.90 -15.09 10.03
CA PHE A 50 10.77 -14.43 8.74
C PHE A 50 9.55 -14.94 7.97
N VAL A 51 9.17 -16.21 8.16
CA VAL A 51 7.94 -16.75 7.55
C VAL A 51 6.74 -15.91 7.99
N PHE A 52 6.64 -15.65 9.29
CA PHE A 52 5.55 -14.82 9.85
C PHE A 52 5.61 -13.39 9.28
N ARG A 53 6.81 -12.77 9.32
CA ARG A 53 6.95 -11.37 8.89
C ARG A 53 6.64 -11.18 7.41
N SER A 54 7.11 -12.09 6.55
CA SER A 54 6.86 -11.99 5.10
C SER A 54 5.37 -12.19 4.78
N ASP A 55 4.71 -13.11 5.46
CA ASP A 55 3.28 -13.34 5.30
C ASP A 55 2.48 -12.10 5.73
N ARG A 56 2.81 -11.53 6.89
CA ARG A 56 2.10 -10.35 7.41
C ARG A 56 2.34 -9.10 6.55
N ALA A 57 3.56 -8.92 6.03
CA ALA A 57 3.85 -7.79 5.15
C ALA A 57 3.00 -7.86 3.89
N PHE A 58 2.95 -9.03 3.26
CA PHE A 58 2.15 -9.24 2.05
C PHE A 58 0.66 -9.02 2.33
N LYS A 59 0.14 -9.63 3.39
CA LYS A 59 -1.29 -9.48 3.74
C LYS A 59 -1.64 -8.04 4.05
N ASN A 60 -0.75 -7.33 4.77
CA ASN A 60 -0.99 -5.91 5.08
C ASN A 60 -1.05 -5.07 3.81
N SER A 61 -0.19 -5.36 2.83
CA SER A 61 -0.25 -4.67 1.54
C SER A 61 -1.56 -4.94 0.82
N LEU A 62 -2.03 -6.19 0.80
CA LEU A 62 -3.31 -6.53 0.18
C LEU A 62 -4.48 -5.83 0.88
N GLU A 63 -4.44 -5.77 2.22
CA GLU A 63 -5.51 -5.12 2.99
C GLU A 63 -5.61 -3.63 2.68
N ASN A 64 -4.50 -2.98 2.34
CA ASN A 64 -4.44 -1.53 2.17
C ASN A 64 -4.52 -1.06 0.71
N ILE A 65 -4.33 -1.98 -0.27
CA ILE A 65 -4.22 -1.58 -1.69
C ILE A 65 -5.54 -1.06 -2.25
N ILE A 66 -6.67 -1.63 -1.88
CA ILE A 66 -7.94 -1.35 -2.56
C ILE A 66 -8.34 0.13 -2.39
N PRO A 67 -8.42 0.68 -1.18
CA PRO A 67 -8.79 2.10 -1.08
C PRO A 67 -7.75 3.04 -1.68
N PHE A 68 -6.45 2.69 -1.61
CA PHE A 68 -5.42 3.52 -2.24
C PHE A 68 -5.52 3.47 -3.76
N LEU A 69 -5.52 2.25 -4.33
CA LEU A 69 -5.52 2.08 -5.79
C LEU A 69 -6.81 2.64 -6.39
N GLY A 70 -7.94 2.36 -5.75
CA GLY A 70 -9.22 2.90 -6.17
C GLY A 70 -9.22 4.42 -6.18
N SER A 71 -8.69 5.04 -5.11
CA SER A 71 -8.60 6.50 -5.02
C SER A 71 -7.68 7.08 -6.09
N ALA A 72 -6.52 6.45 -6.31
CA ALA A 72 -5.56 6.92 -7.32
C ALA A 72 -6.18 6.88 -8.72
N LEU A 73 -6.79 5.76 -9.09
CA LEU A 73 -7.41 5.61 -10.41
C LEU A 73 -8.60 6.53 -10.58
N LEU A 74 -9.43 6.68 -9.52
CA LEU A 74 -10.57 7.59 -9.56
C LEU A 74 -10.11 9.04 -9.74
N SER A 75 -9.05 9.45 -9.05
CA SER A 75 -8.48 10.80 -9.21
C SER A 75 -8.04 11.06 -10.66
N ILE A 76 -7.41 10.05 -11.30
CA ILE A 76 -6.99 10.18 -12.70
C ILE A 76 -8.22 10.29 -13.62
N LEU A 77 -9.23 9.44 -13.41
CA LEU A 77 -10.45 9.46 -14.21
C LEU A 77 -11.21 10.77 -14.07
N LEU A 78 -11.16 11.37 -12.89
CA LEU A 78 -11.80 12.69 -12.63
C LEU A 78 -10.93 13.86 -13.09
N THR A 79 -9.78 13.59 -13.68
CA THR A 79 -8.79 14.58 -14.15
C THR A 79 -8.40 15.59 -13.05
N MET A 80 -8.21 15.09 -11.83
CA MET A 80 -7.78 15.92 -10.70
C MET A 80 -6.31 16.35 -10.87
N ASP A 81 -5.89 17.37 -10.12
CA ASP A 81 -4.55 17.96 -10.25
C ASP A 81 -3.46 16.88 -10.28
N PRO A 82 -2.78 16.70 -11.42
CA PRO A 82 -1.78 15.63 -11.55
C PRO A 82 -0.53 15.83 -10.67
N ILE A 83 -0.17 17.07 -10.36
CA ILE A 83 1.02 17.35 -9.53
C ILE A 83 0.74 16.93 -8.10
N ARG A 84 -0.41 17.36 -7.56
CA ARG A 84 -0.81 16.98 -6.20
C ARG A 84 -0.95 15.46 -6.08
N LEU A 85 -1.62 14.84 -7.07
CA LEU A 85 -1.83 13.39 -7.06
C LEU A 85 -0.50 12.64 -7.08
N SER A 86 0.42 13.04 -7.96
CA SER A 86 1.72 12.34 -8.06
C SER A 86 2.51 12.42 -6.76
N ARG A 87 2.47 13.57 -6.08
CA ARG A 87 3.13 13.72 -4.78
C ARG A 87 2.56 12.76 -3.74
N LEU A 88 1.22 12.67 -3.67
CA LEU A 88 0.55 11.77 -2.73
C LEU A 88 0.90 10.30 -3.04
N ILE A 89 0.89 9.93 -4.31
CA ILE A 89 1.22 8.56 -4.73
C ILE A 89 2.67 8.23 -4.37
N ILE A 90 3.62 9.16 -4.65
CA ILE A 90 5.03 8.93 -4.33
C ILE A 90 5.21 8.71 -2.83
N VAL A 91 4.59 9.55 -2.01
CA VAL A 91 4.69 9.41 -0.54
C VAL A 91 4.16 8.04 -0.10
N TYR A 92 3.00 7.63 -0.62
CA TYR A 92 2.42 6.32 -0.29
C TYR A 92 3.37 5.19 -0.69
N VAL A 93 3.86 5.21 -1.92
CA VAL A 93 4.70 4.13 -2.46
C VAL A 93 6.00 4.02 -1.66
N LEU A 94 6.65 5.16 -1.40
CA LEU A 94 7.88 5.16 -0.58
C LEU A 94 7.60 4.62 0.82
N ALA A 95 6.50 5.03 1.44
CA ALA A 95 6.13 4.55 2.77
C ALA A 95 5.93 3.02 2.76
N ARG A 96 5.30 2.47 1.71
CA ARG A 96 5.08 1.02 1.61
C ARG A 96 6.39 0.25 1.39
N TYR A 97 7.28 0.77 0.55
CA TYR A 97 8.59 0.14 0.35
C TYR A 97 9.40 0.12 1.65
N ILE A 98 9.40 1.24 2.37
CA ILE A 98 10.13 1.33 3.66
C ILE A 98 9.46 0.42 4.71
N TYR A 99 8.13 0.41 4.77
CA TYR A 99 7.37 -0.48 5.67
C TYR A 99 7.80 -1.94 5.47
N THR A 100 7.84 -2.38 4.23
CA THR A 100 8.20 -3.75 3.89
C THR A 100 9.65 -4.05 4.26
N ALA A 101 10.57 -3.13 3.93
CA ALA A 101 11.98 -3.29 4.26
C ALA A 101 12.19 -3.40 5.78
N VAL A 102 11.52 -2.55 6.54
CA VAL A 102 11.60 -2.58 8.02
C VAL A 102 11.02 -3.89 8.55
N TYR A 103 9.87 -4.31 8.03
CA TYR A 103 9.22 -5.55 8.48
C TYR A 103 10.10 -6.77 8.23
N TYR A 104 10.76 -6.81 7.06
CA TYR A 104 11.66 -7.92 6.74
C TYR A 104 12.91 -7.93 7.63
N SER A 105 13.40 -6.76 8.04
CA SER A 105 14.67 -6.61 8.72
C SER A 105 14.59 -6.67 10.25
N VAL A 106 13.47 -6.25 10.84
CA VAL A 106 13.36 -6.05 12.29
C VAL A 106 12.30 -6.97 12.88
N ALA A 107 12.75 -7.89 13.73
CA ALA A 107 11.86 -8.77 14.50
C ALA A 107 11.52 -8.06 15.82
N THR A 108 10.28 -7.59 15.97
CA THR A 108 9.85 -6.90 17.20
C THR A 108 8.38 -7.16 17.49
N ARG A 109 8.07 -7.26 18.78
CA ARG A 109 6.69 -7.31 19.28
C ARG A 109 6.23 -5.95 19.77
N LYS A 110 7.10 -4.94 19.76
CA LYS A 110 6.75 -3.58 20.18
C LYS A 110 5.67 -2.98 19.28
N ASN A 111 4.73 -2.28 19.92
CA ASN A 111 3.70 -1.53 19.20
C ASN A 111 3.43 -0.24 20.00
N PRO A 112 3.60 0.97 19.45
CA PRO A 112 4.03 1.22 18.07
C PRO A 112 5.51 0.95 17.82
N SER A 113 5.85 0.67 16.58
CA SER A 113 7.22 0.42 16.14
C SER A 113 7.53 1.32 14.94
N LEU A 114 8.75 1.22 14.42
CA LEU A 114 9.14 2.00 13.23
C LEU A 114 8.22 1.71 12.04
N ARG A 115 7.84 0.44 11.84
CA ARG A 115 6.93 0.11 10.74
C ARG A 115 5.54 0.74 10.92
N SER A 116 5.10 0.95 12.17
CA SER A 116 3.83 1.61 12.46
C SER A 116 3.79 3.03 11.92
N LEU A 117 4.92 3.74 12.01
CA LEU A 117 5.05 5.09 11.45
C LEU A 117 4.78 5.07 9.94
N PHE A 118 5.41 4.16 9.22
CA PHE A 118 5.26 4.10 7.77
C PHE A 118 3.88 3.59 7.34
N PHE A 119 3.25 2.73 8.14
CA PHE A 119 1.85 2.36 7.94
C PHE A 119 0.95 3.61 8.06
N ILE A 120 1.15 4.41 9.11
CA ILE A 120 0.33 5.61 9.36
C ILE A 120 0.51 6.63 8.22
N ILE A 121 1.75 6.81 7.72
CA ILE A 121 1.99 7.72 6.60
C ILE A 121 1.17 7.29 5.38
N GLY A 122 1.24 6.03 5.00
CA GLY A 122 0.48 5.52 3.86
C GLY A 122 -1.02 5.62 4.04
N PHE A 123 -1.50 5.26 5.23
CA PHE A 123 -2.93 5.34 5.55
C PHE A 123 -3.43 6.78 5.48
N THR A 124 -2.64 7.73 6.00
CA THR A 124 -2.98 9.16 5.96
C THR A 124 -3.08 9.65 4.52
N VAL A 125 -2.16 9.24 3.65
CA VAL A 125 -2.21 9.60 2.23
C VAL A 125 -3.54 9.13 1.61
N THR A 126 -3.95 7.90 1.90
CA THR A 126 -5.21 7.36 1.39
C THR A 126 -6.39 8.21 1.86
N ILE A 127 -6.39 8.60 3.14
CA ILE A 127 -7.45 9.47 3.69
C ILE A 127 -7.46 10.82 2.94
N ILE A 128 -6.28 11.43 2.74
CA ILE A 128 -6.18 12.71 2.02
C ILE A 128 -6.77 12.58 0.61
N MET A 129 -6.42 11.50 -0.09
CA MET A 129 -6.93 11.27 -1.45
C MET A 129 -8.46 11.14 -1.45
N LEU A 130 -9.01 10.42 -0.48
CA LEU A 130 -10.47 10.27 -0.37
C LEU A 130 -11.15 11.60 -0.06
N VAL A 131 -10.55 12.40 0.81
CA VAL A 131 -11.08 13.75 1.13
C VAL A 131 -11.03 14.63 -0.11
N ASP A 132 -9.91 14.62 -0.86
CA ASP A 132 -9.79 15.40 -2.09
C ASP A 132 -10.85 14.99 -3.12
N ILE A 133 -11.07 13.69 -3.29
CA ILE A 133 -12.09 13.17 -4.22
C ILE A 133 -13.49 13.62 -3.78
N GLY A 134 -13.77 13.45 -2.49
CA GLY A 134 -15.07 13.87 -1.94
C GLY A 134 -15.32 15.35 -2.17
N TRP A 135 -14.33 16.17 -1.84
CA TRP A 135 -14.42 17.62 -2.06
C TRP A 135 -14.71 17.94 -3.53
N TYR A 136 -13.94 17.30 -4.43
CA TYR A 136 -14.10 17.51 -5.88
C TYR A 136 -15.52 17.15 -6.33
N LEU A 137 -16.01 15.96 -5.95
CA LEU A 137 -17.32 15.47 -6.37
C LEU A 137 -18.47 16.34 -5.84
N PHE A 138 -18.39 16.71 -4.58
CA PHE A 138 -19.47 17.52 -3.97
C PHE A 138 -19.39 19.00 -4.34
N SER A 139 -18.25 19.50 -4.74
CA SER A 139 -18.13 20.84 -5.33
C SER A 139 -18.63 20.88 -6.77
N UNK A 140 -18.36 19.87 -7.36
CA UNK A 140 -18.75 19.83 -8.58
C UNK A 140 -20.12 19.72 -8.78
N THR A 141 -20.91 19.22 -7.90
CA THR A 141 -22.36 19.08 -8.03
C THR A 141 -23.08 20.42 -8.14
N GLY A 142 -22.51 21.45 -7.54
CA GLY A 142 -23.06 22.81 -7.66
C GLY A 142 -23.09 23.33 -9.10
N GLU A 143 -22.19 22.85 -9.94
CA GLU A 143 -22.13 23.29 -11.34
C GLU A 143 -23.09 22.51 -12.26
N PHE A 144 -23.47 21.30 -11.88
CA PHE A 144 -24.38 20.47 -12.68
C PHE A 144 -25.86 20.86 -12.52
N TYR A 145 -26.21 21.57 -11.47
CA TYR A 145 -27.59 22.01 -11.18
C TYR A 145 -27.87 23.49 -11.39
N UNK A 146 -26.92 23.90 -11.74
CA UNK A 146 -27.03 25.25 -11.98
C UNK A 146 -27.39 25.71 -13.23
#